data_baacd62b5273cec6bd70fc3e05a83b22
#
_entry.id   baacd62b5273cec6bd70fc3e05a83b22
#
_cell.length_a   1.000
_cell.length_b   1.000
_cell.length_c   1.000
_cell.angle_alpha   90.00
_cell.angle_beta   90.00
_cell.angle_gamma   90.00
#
_symmetry.space_group_name_H-M   'P 1'
#
loop_
_entity.id
_entity.type
_entity.pdbx_description
1 polymer ?
#
loop_
_entity_poly.entity_id
_entity_poly.type
_entity_poly.pdbx_seq_one_letter_code
_entity_poly.pdbx_strand_id
1 'polypeptide(L)' 'MTSGRLGAPPLFLQELDAALLSIAEHPEIGHRLALHRYPNARSFVLQRIGYVVLYNIDPGAAEVTVVRVRHGKRRPLKRR' A
#
# COMPACT_ATOMS: atom_id res chain seq x y z
N MET A 1 3.92 -22.04 14.29
CA MET A 1 3.74 -21.73 13.83
C MET A 1 3.85 -21.62 12.79
N THR A 2 3.90 -21.58 12.16
CA THR A 2 3.85 -21.56 11.31
C THR A 2 3.23 -21.14 10.41
N SER A 3 2.91 -20.59 10.38
CA SER A 3 2.09 -20.01 9.66
C SER A 3 2.55 -19.55 8.42
N GLY A 4 3.41 -18.99 8.20
CA GLY A 4 3.75 -18.43 7.00
C GLY A 4 3.76 -19.29 5.83
N ARG A 5 3.64 -20.48 5.93
CA ARG A 5 3.77 -21.25 4.87
C ARG A 5 2.69 -21.21 3.97
N LEU A 6 1.68 -20.70 4.29
CA LEU A 6 0.69 -20.65 3.46
C LEU A 6 0.69 -19.64 2.53
N GLY A 7 1.05 -18.90 2.14
CA GLY A 7 0.86 -17.93 1.23
C GLY A 7 1.98 -17.12 0.91
N ALA A 8 2.00 -15.87 1.18
CA ALA A 8 3.02 -14.96 0.77
C ALA A 8 4.37 -15.29 1.33
N PRO A 9 5.41 -15.02 0.60
CA PRO A 9 6.76 -15.23 1.10
C PRO A 9 7.05 -14.36 2.30
N PRO A 10 7.93 -14.77 3.16
CA PRO A 10 8.26 -13.98 4.35
C PRO A 10 8.74 -12.57 4.04
N LEU A 11 9.50 -12.40 2.98
CA LEU A 11 9.97 -11.07 2.65
C LEU A 11 8.81 -10.16 2.30
N PHE A 12 7.85 -10.66 1.56
CA PHE A 12 6.68 -9.86 1.21
C PHE A 12 5.97 -9.42 2.48
N LEU A 13 5.74 -10.33 3.40
CA LEU A 13 5.05 -10.00 4.62
C LEU A 13 5.82 -9.01 5.47
N GLN A 14 7.12 -9.15 5.54
CA GLN A 14 7.93 -8.24 6.29
C GLN A 14 7.90 -6.85 5.70
N GLU A 15 8.02 -6.75 4.40
CA GLU A 15 8.01 -5.47 3.74
C GLU A 15 6.65 -4.78 3.85
N LEU A 16 5.59 -5.56 3.70
CA LEU A 16 4.27 -5.01 3.80
C LEU A 16 4.00 -4.52 5.22
N ASP A 17 4.39 -5.31 6.21
CA ASP A 17 4.19 -4.96 7.58
C ASP A 17 4.94 -3.68 7.94
N ALA A 18 6.17 -3.56 7.52
CA ALA A 18 6.96 -2.38 7.78
C ALA A 18 6.33 -1.16 7.09
N ALA A 19 5.83 -1.34 5.88
CA ALA A 19 5.21 -0.26 5.17
C ALA A 19 3.93 0.21 5.88
N LEU A 20 3.13 -0.73 6.35
CA LEU A 20 1.90 -0.36 7.03
C LEU A 20 2.18 0.39 8.33
N LEU A 21 3.25 0.02 9.01
CA LEU A 21 3.64 0.73 10.20
C LEU A 21 4.09 2.15 9.85
N SER A 22 4.87 2.30 8.80
CA SER A 22 5.33 3.61 8.39
C SER A 22 4.15 4.50 7.99
N ILE A 23 3.19 3.94 7.29
CA ILE A 23 2.02 4.68 6.89
C ILE A 23 1.19 5.07 8.11
N ALA A 24 1.09 4.18 9.08
CA ALA A 24 0.32 4.49 10.27
C ALA A 24 0.96 5.63 11.05
N GLU A 25 2.28 5.68 11.10
CA GLU A 25 2.95 6.73 11.81
C GLU A 25 3.03 8.03 11.03
N HIS A 26 3.14 7.93 9.72
CA HIS A 26 3.25 9.11 8.88
C HIS A 26 2.36 8.95 7.66
N PRO A 27 1.06 9.17 7.82
CA PRO A 27 0.13 8.90 6.71
C PRO A 27 0.44 9.64 5.42
N GLU A 28 1.10 10.78 5.53
CA GLU A 28 1.39 11.52 4.33
C GLU A 28 2.66 11.09 3.63
N ILE A 29 3.23 9.97 4.04
CA ILE A 29 4.46 9.52 3.44
C ILE A 29 4.31 9.12 1.98
N GLY A 30 3.14 8.70 1.56
CA GLY A 30 2.94 8.28 0.19
C GLY A 30 2.66 9.44 -0.74
N HIS A 31 2.67 9.17 -2.03
CA HIS A 31 2.37 10.17 -3.03
C HIS A 31 0.88 10.31 -3.21
N ARG A 32 0.40 11.51 -3.31
CA ARG A 32 -1.01 11.73 -3.49
C ARG A 32 -1.48 11.24 -4.84
N LEU A 33 -2.68 10.67 -4.85
CA LEU A 33 -3.27 10.21 -6.08
C LEU A 33 -4.65 10.81 -6.22
N ALA A 34 -5.01 11.15 -7.43
CA ALA A 34 -6.33 11.71 -7.67
C ALA A 34 -7.28 10.60 -8.04
N LEU A 35 -7.83 9.94 -7.08
CA LEU A 35 -8.78 8.88 -7.34
C LEU A 35 -10.19 9.36 -7.05
N HIS A 36 -11.10 9.01 -7.94
CA HIS A 36 -12.44 9.42 -7.83
C HIS A 36 -13.10 9.07 -6.54
N ARG A 37 -13.03 7.86 -6.12
CA ARG A 37 -13.65 7.44 -4.92
C ARG A 37 -12.89 7.70 -3.70
N TYR A 38 -11.65 8.01 -3.77
CA TYR A 38 -10.81 8.17 -2.60
C TYR A 38 -10.03 9.46 -2.74
N PRO A 39 -10.62 10.58 -2.36
CA PRO A 39 -9.99 11.88 -2.55
C PRO A 39 -8.68 12.09 -1.78
N ASN A 40 -8.49 11.32 -0.73
CA ASN A 40 -7.25 11.44 0.01
C ASN A 40 -6.37 10.22 -0.15
N ALA A 41 -6.44 9.62 -1.32
CA ALA A 41 -5.65 8.43 -1.58
C ALA A 41 -4.20 8.75 -1.81
N ARG A 42 -3.35 7.82 -1.41
CA ARG A 42 -1.93 7.94 -1.64
C ARG A 42 -1.36 6.59 -2.01
N SER A 43 -0.20 6.59 -2.63
CA SER A 43 0.47 5.35 -2.97
C SER A 43 1.84 5.32 -2.33
N PHE A 44 2.24 4.17 -1.86
CA PHE A 44 3.53 3.98 -1.22
C PHE A 44 4.20 2.77 -1.85
N VAL A 45 5.40 2.95 -2.36
CA VAL A 45 6.10 1.90 -3.07
C VAL A 45 6.98 1.10 -2.15
N LEU A 46 6.83 -0.23 -2.21
CA LEU A 46 7.69 -1.12 -1.47
C LEU A 46 8.81 -1.51 -2.42
N GLN A 47 9.86 -0.73 -2.44
CA GLN A 47 10.88 -0.87 -3.45
C GLN A 47 11.57 -2.20 -3.48
N ARG A 48 11.80 -2.80 -2.36
CA ARG A 48 12.51 -4.06 -2.35
C ARG A 48 11.78 -5.17 -3.06
N ILE A 49 10.48 -5.16 -3.04
CA ILE A 49 9.72 -6.23 -3.64
C ILE A 49 8.88 -5.76 -4.82
N GLY A 50 8.94 -4.48 -5.13
CA GLY A 50 8.26 -3.99 -6.32
C GLY A 50 6.75 -3.93 -6.23
N TYR A 51 6.22 -3.79 -5.03
CA TYR A 51 4.78 -3.67 -4.87
C TYR A 51 4.41 -2.24 -4.51
N VAL A 52 3.14 -1.91 -4.72
CA VAL A 52 2.64 -0.58 -4.40
C VAL A 52 1.41 -0.74 -3.53
N VAL A 53 1.37 0.00 -2.44
CA VAL A 53 0.23 0.00 -1.54
C VAL A 53 -0.56 1.27 -1.80
N LEU A 54 -1.84 1.11 -2.09
CA LEU A 54 -2.72 2.26 -2.26
C LEU A 54 -3.55 2.37 -1.01
N TYR A 55 -3.55 3.53 -0.40
CA TYR A 55 -4.31 3.71 0.84
C TYR A 55 -5.01 5.06 0.85
N ASN A 56 -6.00 5.19 1.66
CA ASN A 56 -6.77 6.42 1.76
C ASN A 56 -6.74 6.88 3.21
N ILE A 57 -6.64 8.17 3.41
CA ILE A 57 -6.63 8.75 4.74
C ILE A 57 -7.97 9.40 4.99
N ASP A 58 -8.59 9.05 6.08
CA ASP A 58 -9.84 9.68 6.45
C ASP A 58 -9.49 10.74 7.50
N PRO A 59 -9.43 11.99 7.14
CA PRO A 59 -9.00 13.00 8.07
C PRO A 59 -9.95 13.17 9.25
N GLY A 60 -11.21 12.92 9.03
CA GLY A 60 -12.16 13.07 10.10
C GLY A 60 -11.98 12.03 11.19
N ALA A 61 -11.66 10.82 10.80
CA ALA A 61 -11.49 9.75 11.75
C ALA A 61 -10.04 9.47 12.06
N ALA A 62 -9.13 10.15 11.40
CA ALA A 62 -7.71 9.93 11.55
C ALA A 62 -7.39 8.47 11.30
N GLU A 63 -7.99 7.92 10.28
CA GLU A 63 -7.84 6.54 9.98
C GLU A 63 -7.28 6.29 8.62
N VAL A 64 -6.46 5.26 8.46
CA VAL A 64 -5.89 4.90 7.18
C VAL A 64 -6.50 3.57 6.75
N THR A 65 -7.01 3.54 5.53
CA THR A 65 -7.58 2.33 4.99
C THR A 65 -6.78 1.90 3.79
N VAL A 66 -6.32 0.67 3.78
CA VAL A 66 -5.59 0.15 2.63
C VAL A 66 -6.61 -0.22 1.57
N VAL A 67 -6.52 0.42 0.42
CA VAL A 67 -7.44 0.19 -0.65
C VAL A 67 -7.00 -0.99 -1.51
N ARG A 68 -5.70 -1.09 -1.77
CA ARG A 68 -5.23 -2.12 -2.65
C ARG A 68 -3.73 -2.28 -2.56
N VAL A 69 -3.25 -3.50 -2.78
CA VAL A 69 -1.83 -3.75 -2.88
C VAL A 69 -1.63 -4.44 -4.21
N ARG A 70 -0.77 -3.92 -5.06
CA ARG A 70 -0.56 -4.52 -6.36
C ARG A 70 0.90 -4.52 -6.74
N HIS A 71 1.23 -5.37 -7.67
CA HIS A 71 2.60 -5.46 -8.15
C HIS A 71 2.87 -4.27 -9.04
N GLY A 72 3.87 -3.55 -8.74
CA GLY A 72 4.16 -2.33 -9.47
C GLY A 72 4.52 -2.52 -10.92
N LYS A 73 5.15 -3.64 -11.24
CA LYS A 73 5.52 -3.85 -12.57
C LYS A 73 4.39 -4.19 -13.46
N ARG A 74 3.27 -4.61 -12.99
CA ARG A 74 2.17 -4.86 -13.79
C ARG A 74 1.49 -3.61 -14.07
N ARG A 75 1.70 -2.93 -15.13
CA ARG A 75 1.09 -1.71 -15.40
C ARG A 75 -0.27 -1.92 -15.79
N PRO A 76 -1.13 -1.29 -15.40
CA PRO A 76 -2.50 -1.39 -15.76
C PRO A 76 -2.63 -1.04 -17.20
N LEU A 77 -2.82 -1.12 -17.80
CA LEU A 77 -2.96 -0.75 -18.98
C LEU A 77 -3.04 0.35 -19.54
N LYS A 78 -2.79 0.68 -19.85
CA LYS A 78 -2.71 1.50 -20.20
C LYS A 78 -2.93 1.99 -20.90
N ARG A 79 -3.02 2.22 -21.33
CA ARG A 79 -3.13 2.74 -21.85
C ARG A 79 -3.06 3.04 -22.51
N ARG A 80 -3.13 3.09 -22.97
CA ARG A 80 -3.11 3.47 -23.65
C ARG A 80 -3.26 3.64 -24.03
#